data_267203958c616cb36bc11fed7542324a
#
_entry.id   267203958c616cb36bc11fed7542324a
#
_cell.length_a   1.000
_cell.length_b   1.000
_cell.length_c   1.000
_cell.angle_alpha   90.00
_cell.angle_beta   90.00
_cell.angle_gamma   90.00
#
_symmetry.space_group_name_H-M   'P 1'
#
loop_
_entity.id
_entity.type
_entity.pdbx_description
1 polymer ?
#
loop_
_entity_poly.entity_id
_entity_poly.type
_entity_poly.pdbx_seq_one_letter_code
_entity_poly.pdbx_strand_id
1 'polypeptide(L)'
;VLRDVKNQSIYTDFEQYSIYYKNIIYPYSEEYDVQIECEFGKNLGNCWRLEEFNDIADTFLLTLKIYGYYGKLLTEKSCRVQIFEKKEYPTVNLLCIGDSMTMAETYIAHTVNKLKNINTIGLRNISHNVNHEGRGGWTCSAYFEKYTDDGWGISPFLFPEGFDGKEYYGDKKFYEYMLNTNTDYSHIGTSVTPIQDGMVICDNDKLYRYSKGIYDFVCENPVFKFDFSKYMERYSMPTPDIVSILFGANEFQICSYSEFDNELNKFICNLNNMIEAIHKYNHNYLFLYVQTIFLS
;
A
#
# COMPACT_ATOMS: atom_id res chain seq x y z
N VAL A 1 8.40 -21.97 12.93
CA VAL A 1 8.45 -20.83 13.87
C VAL A 1 7.09 -20.16 13.85
N LEU A 2 6.42 -20.12 15.00
CA LEU A 2 5.21 -19.31 15.14
C LEU A 2 5.63 -17.83 15.04
N ARG A 3 5.03 -17.09 14.12
CA ARG A 3 5.14 -15.62 14.13
C ARG A 3 4.64 -15.13 15.50
N ASP A 4 5.25 -14.07 15.98
CA ASP A 4 4.89 -13.50 17.29
C ASP A 4 3.44 -13.01 17.22
N VAL A 5 2.51 -13.82 17.70
CA VAL A 5 1.08 -13.50 17.70
C VAL A 5 0.83 -12.63 18.93
N LYS A 6 1.17 -11.35 18.80
CA LYS A 6 0.77 -10.33 19.76
C LYS A 6 -0.73 -10.06 19.61
N ASN A 7 -1.34 -9.52 20.61
CA ASN A 7 -2.77 -9.22 20.72
C ASN A 7 -3.52 -9.07 19.39
N GLN A 8 -4.58 -9.84 19.23
CA GLN A 8 -5.44 -9.80 18.04
C GLN A 8 -6.65 -8.90 18.29
N SER A 9 -7.10 -8.21 17.25
CA SER A 9 -8.33 -7.42 17.27
C SER A 9 -9.34 -8.04 16.33
N ILE A 10 -10.56 -8.24 16.79
CA ILE A 10 -11.68 -8.73 15.98
C ILE A 10 -12.77 -7.66 15.96
N TYR A 11 -13.26 -7.33 14.78
CA TYR A 11 -14.36 -6.40 14.60
C TYR A 11 -15.66 -7.13 14.27
N THR A 12 -16.73 -6.77 14.94
CA THR A 12 -18.03 -7.46 14.83
C THR A 12 -18.82 -7.13 13.56
N ASP A 13 -18.25 -6.36 12.65
CA ASP A 13 -18.84 -6.07 11.33
C ASP A 13 -18.89 -7.28 10.40
N PHE A 14 -18.11 -8.30 10.71
CA PHE A 14 -18.01 -9.49 9.89
C PHE A 14 -19.00 -10.53 10.38
N GLU A 15 -19.70 -11.18 9.44
CA GLU A 15 -20.57 -12.32 9.74
C GLU A 15 -19.78 -13.50 10.33
N GLN A 16 -18.49 -13.57 10.04
CA GLN A 16 -17.58 -14.59 10.57
C GLN A 16 -16.15 -14.09 10.60
N TYR A 17 -15.36 -14.61 11.52
CA TYR A 17 -13.91 -14.41 11.59
C TYR A 17 -13.20 -15.76 11.57
N SER A 18 -12.16 -15.91 10.74
CA SER A 18 -11.44 -17.20 10.62
C SER A 18 -9.93 -16.99 10.69
N ILE A 19 -9.26 -17.84 11.48
CA ILE A 19 -7.80 -17.94 11.56
C ILE A 19 -7.38 -19.22 10.85
N TYR A 20 -6.83 -19.10 9.62
CA TYR A 20 -6.32 -20.23 8.88
C TYR A 20 -4.95 -20.65 9.37
N TYR A 21 -4.76 -21.93 9.69
CA TYR A 21 -3.53 -22.43 10.31
C TYR A 21 -2.31 -22.26 9.41
N LYS A 22 -2.47 -22.42 8.08
CA LYS A 22 -1.41 -22.18 7.09
C LYS A 22 -0.86 -20.74 7.12
N ASN A 23 -1.66 -19.79 7.56
CA ASN A 23 -1.25 -18.36 7.59
C ASN A 23 -0.44 -17.99 8.84
N ILE A 24 -0.50 -18.80 9.89
CA ILE A 24 0.12 -18.49 11.19
C ILE A 24 1.25 -19.46 11.58
N ILE A 25 1.39 -20.60 10.86
CA ILE A 25 2.39 -21.63 11.12
C ILE A 25 3.35 -21.70 9.93
N TYR A 26 4.65 -21.57 10.18
CA TYR A 26 5.69 -21.75 9.16
C TYR A 26 6.89 -22.55 9.69
N PRO A 27 7.37 -23.58 8.96
CA PRO A 27 6.68 -24.24 7.86
C PRO A 27 5.42 -24.97 8.35
N TYR A 28 4.36 -24.96 7.53
CA TYR A 28 3.16 -25.75 7.82
C TYR A 28 3.31 -27.16 7.27
N SER A 29 2.84 -28.16 8.02
CA SER A 29 2.73 -29.54 7.57
C SER A 29 1.32 -30.05 7.80
N GLU A 30 0.78 -30.80 6.84
CA GLU A 30 -0.52 -31.49 6.98
C GLU A 30 -0.50 -32.59 8.07
N GLU A 31 0.70 -32.96 8.55
CA GLU A 31 0.89 -33.93 9.62
C GLU A 31 0.73 -33.30 11.02
N TYR A 32 0.61 -31.99 11.10
CA TYR A 32 0.34 -31.30 12.35
C TYR A 32 -1.13 -31.40 12.72
N ASP A 33 -1.43 -31.85 13.95
CA ASP A 33 -2.72 -31.58 14.55
C ASP A 33 -2.66 -30.19 15.22
N VAL A 34 -3.44 -29.27 14.66
CA VAL A 34 -3.47 -27.88 15.11
C VAL A 34 -4.79 -27.59 15.78
N GLN A 35 -4.73 -27.13 17.01
CA GLN A 35 -5.90 -26.83 17.82
C GLN A 35 -5.80 -25.42 18.39
N ILE A 36 -6.90 -24.69 18.34
CA ILE A 36 -7.08 -23.45 19.08
C ILE A 36 -8.04 -23.74 20.24
N GLU A 37 -7.54 -23.62 21.46
CA GLU A 37 -8.36 -23.63 22.66
C GLU A 37 -8.85 -22.22 22.94
N CYS A 38 -10.16 -22.07 22.96
CA CYS A 38 -10.84 -20.83 23.20
C CYS A 38 -12.26 -21.11 23.69
N GLU A 39 -12.79 -20.25 24.54
CA GLU A 39 -14.15 -20.31 25.02
C GLU A 39 -15.18 -20.11 23.88
N PHE A 40 -14.76 -19.41 22.81
CA PHE A 40 -15.60 -19.07 21.68
C PHE A 40 -15.05 -19.69 20.39
N GLY A 41 -15.93 -19.86 19.38
CA GLY A 41 -15.56 -20.39 18.07
C GLY A 41 -15.33 -21.89 18.02
N LYS A 42 -14.92 -22.39 16.87
CA LYS A 42 -14.77 -23.84 16.58
C LYS A 42 -13.55 -24.11 15.71
N ASN A 43 -12.85 -25.21 15.98
CA ASN A 43 -11.84 -25.75 15.08
C ASN A 43 -12.50 -26.52 13.94
N LEU A 44 -12.18 -26.16 12.68
CA LEU A 44 -12.76 -26.73 11.44
C LEU A 44 -11.71 -27.48 10.59
N GLY A 45 -10.69 -28.06 11.22
CA GLY A 45 -9.62 -28.80 10.58
C GLY A 45 -8.51 -27.92 9.99
N ASN A 46 -8.82 -26.98 9.13
CA ASN A 46 -7.84 -26.07 8.52
C ASN A 46 -7.83 -24.64 9.09
N CYS A 47 -8.82 -24.33 9.92
CA CYS A 47 -8.93 -23.03 10.58
C CYS A 47 -9.71 -23.14 11.89
N TRP A 48 -9.53 -22.15 12.74
CA TRP A 48 -10.49 -21.82 13.80
C TRP A 48 -11.42 -20.73 13.29
N ARG A 49 -12.72 -20.83 13.63
CA ARG A 49 -13.74 -19.90 13.18
C ARG A 49 -14.65 -19.44 14.31
N LEU A 50 -14.93 -18.14 14.32
CA LEU A 50 -15.94 -17.49 15.14
C LEU A 50 -17.07 -17.01 14.22
N GLU A 51 -18.29 -17.50 14.43
CA GLU A 51 -19.47 -17.20 13.60
C GLU A 51 -20.52 -16.37 14.34
N GLU A 52 -20.55 -16.45 15.65
CA GLU A 52 -21.53 -15.75 16.48
C GLU A 52 -20.81 -14.77 17.39
N PHE A 53 -21.25 -13.51 17.37
CA PHE A 53 -20.66 -12.43 18.15
C PHE A 53 -21.55 -11.99 19.31
N ASN A 54 -22.72 -12.63 19.49
CA ASN A 54 -23.61 -12.39 20.62
C ASN A 54 -23.03 -13.01 21.89
N ASP A 55 -23.11 -12.29 22.99
CA ASP A 55 -22.68 -12.75 24.32
C ASP A 55 -21.18 -13.07 24.44
N ILE A 56 -20.33 -12.54 23.52
CA ILE A 56 -18.89 -12.67 23.61
C ILE A 56 -18.34 -11.59 24.55
N ALA A 57 -17.42 -11.97 25.44
CA ALA A 57 -16.72 -11.02 26.27
C ALA A 57 -15.87 -10.07 25.43
N ASP A 58 -15.78 -8.79 25.82
CA ASP A 58 -14.97 -7.77 25.14
C ASP A 58 -13.51 -8.21 24.93
N THR A 59 -13.05 -9.13 25.76
CA THR A 59 -11.68 -9.68 25.71
C THR A 59 -11.67 -11.13 26.16
N PHE A 60 -11.01 -11.98 25.39
CA PHE A 60 -10.80 -13.39 25.75
C PHE A 60 -9.41 -13.90 25.39
N LEU A 61 -9.03 -15.06 25.92
CA LEU A 61 -7.77 -15.72 25.63
C LEU A 61 -7.96 -16.75 24.51
N LEU A 62 -7.04 -16.73 23.57
CA LEU A 62 -6.94 -17.73 22.51
C LEU A 62 -5.59 -18.42 22.64
N THR A 63 -5.59 -19.76 22.75
CA THR A 63 -4.38 -20.55 22.88
C THR A 63 -4.24 -21.50 21.70
N LEU A 64 -3.21 -21.28 20.88
CA LEU A 64 -2.83 -22.16 19.77
C LEU A 64 -1.93 -23.27 20.31
N LYS A 65 -2.29 -24.52 20.03
CA LYS A 65 -1.50 -25.73 20.31
C LYS A 65 -1.21 -26.46 19.01
N ILE A 66 0.04 -26.88 18.83
CA ILE A 66 0.47 -27.67 17.68
C ILE A 66 1.02 -28.97 18.18
N TYR A 67 0.43 -30.06 17.72
CA TYR A 67 0.86 -31.42 18.04
C TYR A 67 1.49 -32.06 16.79
N GLY A 68 2.56 -32.79 16.99
CA GLY A 68 3.19 -33.65 15.99
C GLY A 68 2.75 -35.08 16.11
N TYR A 69 3.55 -36.00 15.56
CA TYR A 69 3.31 -37.45 15.61
C TYR A 69 3.04 -37.93 17.04
N TYR A 70 2.11 -38.86 17.13
CA TYR A 70 1.69 -39.50 18.39
C TYR A 70 1.12 -38.55 19.45
N GLY A 71 0.59 -37.38 19.01
CA GLY A 71 0.00 -36.41 19.93
C GLY A 71 1.01 -35.67 20.80
N LYS A 72 2.28 -35.62 20.41
CA LYS A 72 3.31 -34.89 21.12
C LYS A 72 3.12 -33.39 20.92
N LEU A 73 2.91 -32.63 22.00
CA LEU A 73 2.87 -31.17 21.95
C LEU A 73 4.23 -30.62 21.49
N LEU A 74 4.24 -29.93 20.37
CA LEU A 74 5.42 -29.30 19.80
C LEU A 74 5.58 -27.87 20.27
N THR A 75 4.47 -27.12 20.34
CA THR A 75 4.47 -25.74 20.82
C THR A 75 3.08 -25.31 21.24
N GLU A 76 3.06 -24.34 22.13
CA GLU A 76 1.87 -23.67 22.61
C GLU A 76 2.12 -22.17 22.70
N LYS A 77 1.17 -21.37 22.24
CA LYS A 77 1.21 -19.90 22.36
C LYS A 77 -0.19 -19.35 22.60
N SER A 78 -0.28 -18.38 23.47
CA SER A 78 -1.53 -17.68 23.78
C SER A 78 -1.45 -16.22 23.36
N CYS A 79 -2.57 -15.68 22.91
CA CYS A 79 -2.76 -14.25 22.68
C CYS A 79 -4.09 -13.80 23.26
N ARG A 80 -4.16 -12.52 23.61
CA ARG A 80 -5.40 -11.88 24.00
C ARG A 80 -6.12 -11.38 22.74
N VAL A 81 -7.39 -11.72 22.63
CA VAL A 81 -8.28 -11.22 21.58
C VAL A 81 -9.14 -10.13 22.19
N GLN A 82 -9.29 -9.02 21.49
CA GLN A 82 -10.17 -7.93 21.86
C GLN A 82 -11.27 -7.81 20.82
N ILE A 83 -12.52 -7.79 21.25
CA ILE A 83 -13.69 -7.56 20.41
C ILE A 83 -13.99 -6.06 20.38
N PHE A 84 -14.28 -5.55 19.22
CA PHE A 84 -14.73 -4.19 19.02
C PHE A 84 -16.11 -4.21 18.40
N GLU A 85 -17.07 -3.59 19.06
CA GLU A 85 -18.39 -3.37 18.47
C GLU A 85 -18.31 -2.45 17.25
N LYS A 86 -19.19 -2.70 16.31
CA LYS A 86 -19.39 -1.81 15.16
C LYS A 86 -19.80 -0.43 15.67
N LYS A 87 -19.02 0.57 15.30
CA LYS A 87 -19.40 1.97 15.45
C LYS A 87 -19.56 2.57 14.06
N GLU A 88 -20.47 3.53 13.93
CA GLU A 88 -20.48 4.37 12.74
C GLU A 88 -19.24 5.25 12.79
N TYR A 89 -18.36 5.08 11.83
CA TYR A 89 -17.17 5.90 11.67
C TYR A 89 -17.39 6.94 10.57
N PRO A 90 -16.80 8.13 10.68
CA PRO A 90 -16.78 9.08 9.57
C PRO A 90 -16.12 8.47 8.34
N THR A 91 -16.36 9.05 7.19
CA THR A 91 -15.65 8.65 5.96
C THR A 91 -14.15 8.84 6.15
N VAL A 92 -13.39 7.81 5.79
CA VAL A 92 -11.93 7.73 5.94
C VAL A 92 -11.29 7.83 4.55
N ASN A 93 -10.34 8.74 4.39
CA ASN A 93 -9.54 8.86 3.18
C ASN A 93 -8.39 7.84 3.20
N LEU A 94 -8.40 6.91 2.26
CA LEU A 94 -7.39 5.86 2.10
C LEU A 94 -6.52 6.14 0.88
N LEU A 95 -5.21 6.29 1.09
CA LEU A 95 -4.20 6.30 0.03
C LEU A 95 -3.49 4.95 -0.02
N CYS A 96 -3.52 4.28 -1.18
CA CYS A 96 -2.80 3.04 -1.41
C CYS A 96 -1.62 3.29 -2.35
N ILE A 97 -0.39 3.06 -1.87
CA ILE A 97 0.86 3.17 -2.63
C ILE A 97 1.43 1.76 -2.80
N GLY A 98 1.87 1.41 -4.01
CA GLY A 98 2.41 0.06 -4.22
C GLY A 98 2.73 -0.30 -5.67
N ASP A 99 2.97 -1.58 -5.88
CA ASP A 99 3.33 -2.18 -7.15
C ASP A 99 2.11 -2.66 -7.98
N SER A 100 2.31 -3.71 -8.79
CA SER A 100 1.24 -4.32 -9.60
C SER A 100 0.08 -4.88 -8.77
N MET A 101 0.30 -5.28 -7.54
CA MET A 101 -0.76 -5.77 -6.66
C MET A 101 -1.72 -4.63 -6.27
N THR A 102 -1.18 -3.45 -6.03
CA THR A 102 -1.97 -2.23 -5.79
C THR A 102 -2.64 -1.76 -7.09
N MET A 103 -1.92 -1.81 -8.21
CA MET A 103 -2.46 -1.46 -9.53
C MET A 103 -3.63 -2.36 -9.95
N ALA A 104 -3.63 -3.62 -9.57
CA ALA A 104 -4.72 -4.56 -9.85
C ALA A 104 -6.02 -4.23 -9.08
N GLU A 105 -5.98 -3.31 -8.13
CA GLU A 105 -7.12 -2.77 -7.36
C GLU A 105 -7.92 -3.80 -6.55
N THR A 106 -7.71 -5.09 -6.74
CA THR A 106 -8.55 -6.15 -6.17
C THR A 106 -8.72 -6.05 -4.67
N TYR A 107 -7.62 -5.87 -3.91
CA TYR A 107 -7.71 -5.77 -2.46
C TYR A 107 -8.32 -4.45 -2.00
N ILE A 108 -8.09 -3.36 -2.74
CA ILE A 108 -8.64 -2.03 -2.45
C ILE A 108 -10.16 -2.06 -2.64
N ALA A 109 -10.61 -2.55 -3.79
CA ALA A 109 -12.03 -2.69 -4.10
C ALA A 109 -12.76 -3.59 -3.10
N HIS A 110 -12.12 -4.71 -2.71
CA HIS A 110 -12.68 -5.59 -1.67
C HIS A 110 -12.81 -4.85 -0.33
N THR A 111 -11.80 -4.09 0.06
CA THR A 111 -11.81 -3.30 1.30
C THR A 111 -12.93 -2.26 1.28
N VAL A 112 -13.04 -1.48 0.21
CA VAL A 112 -14.10 -0.46 0.04
C VAL A 112 -15.49 -1.09 0.08
N ASN A 113 -15.67 -2.21 -0.61
CA ASN A 113 -16.96 -2.93 -0.62
C ASN A 113 -17.37 -3.46 0.77
N LYS A 114 -16.39 -3.85 1.58
CA LYS A 114 -16.64 -4.34 2.95
C LYS A 114 -16.88 -3.22 3.95
N LEU A 115 -16.11 -2.16 3.91
CA LEU A 115 -16.10 -1.12 4.93
C LEU A 115 -17.01 0.09 4.61
N LYS A 116 -17.45 0.25 3.36
CA LYS A 116 -18.41 1.25 2.84
C LYS A 116 -18.12 2.74 3.11
N ASN A 117 -17.42 3.07 4.19
CA ASN A 117 -17.11 4.45 4.59
C ASN A 117 -15.65 4.82 4.22
N ILE A 118 -15.15 4.31 3.10
CA ILE A 118 -13.81 4.59 2.61
C ILE A 118 -13.90 5.41 1.33
N ASN A 119 -13.22 6.55 1.33
CA ASN A 119 -12.93 7.34 0.15
C ASN A 119 -11.48 7.06 -0.27
N THR A 120 -11.29 6.44 -1.42
CA THR A 120 -9.95 6.18 -1.94
C THR A 120 -9.40 7.39 -2.67
N ILE A 121 -8.13 7.73 -2.43
CA ILE A 121 -7.45 8.85 -3.05
C ILE A 121 -6.20 8.40 -3.78
N GLY A 122 -5.80 9.13 -4.81
CA GLY A 122 -4.68 8.82 -5.68
C GLY A 122 -4.96 9.25 -7.11
N LEU A 123 -3.95 9.17 -7.98
CA LEU A 123 -4.04 9.63 -9.37
C LEU A 123 -4.52 8.53 -10.33
N ARG A 124 -4.58 7.29 -9.88
CA ARG A 124 -4.83 6.14 -10.74
C ARG A 124 -6.14 5.47 -10.38
N ASN A 125 -6.85 5.04 -11.43
CA ASN A 125 -8.09 4.29 -11.33
C ASN A 125 -8.21 3.47 -12.62
N ILE A 126 -8.20 2.13 -12.53
CA ILE A 126 -8.12 1.28 -13.72
C ILE A 126 -9.45 0.60 -14.04
N SER A 127 -10.03 -0.12 -13.07
CA SER A 127 -11.17 -0.99 -13.37
C SER A 127 -12.25 -1.04 -12.31
N HIS A 128 -11.92 -0.77 -11.05
CA HIS A 128 -12.83 -0.99 -9.92
C HIS A 128 -13.36 0.31 -9.30
N ASN A 129 -13.14 1.43 -9.97
CA ASN A 129 -13.55 2.76 -9.49
C ASN A 129 -12.98 3.09 -8.09
N VAL A 130 -11.73 2.70 -7.86
CA VAL A 130 -10.95 3.01 -6.66
C VAL A 130 -9.67 3.73 -7.02
N ASN A 131 -9.35 4.80 -6.32
CA ASN A 131 -8.16 5.59 -6.57
C ASN A 131 -6.95 5.05 -5.79
N HIS A 132 -5.76 5.13 -6.40
CA HIS A 132 -4.53 4.62 -5.81
C HIS A 132 -3.27 5.20 -6.47
N GLU A 133 -2.07 4.82 -5.98
CA GLU A 133 -0.74 5.10 -6.56
C GLU A 133 0.02 3.79 -6.89
N GLY A 134 -0.68 2.73 -7.28
CA GLY A 134 -0.05 1.48 -7.71
C GLY A 134 0.53 1.56 -9.12
N ARG A 135 1.73 1.00 -9.35
CA ARG A 135 2.40 0.92 -10.65
C ARG A 135 3.00 -0.46 -10.89
N GLY A 136 2.60 -1.09 -11.99
CA GLY A 136 3.09 -2.42 -12.35
C GLY A 136 4.60 -2.43 -12.57
N GLY A 137 5.28 -3.43 -12.01
CA GLY A 137 6.72 -3.60 -12.14
C GLY A 137 7.57 -2.70 -11.25
N TRP A 138 6.99 -1.73 -10.57
CA TRP A 138 7.75 -0.82 -9.73
C TRP A 138 8.16 -1.44 -8.40
N THR A 139 9.38 -1.10 -8.00
CA THR A 139 9.91 -1.31 -6.66
C THR A 139 9.65 -0.10 -5.78
N CYS A 140 9.85 -0.21 -4.49
CA CYS A 140 9.81 0.95 -3.59
C CYS A 140 10.83 2.01 -4.00
N SER A 141 12.04 1.62 -4.47
CA SER A 141 13.07 2.55 -4.93
C SER A 141 12.65 3.35 -6.17
N ALA A 142 11.85 2.76 -7.06
CA ALA A 142 11.39 3.44 -8.27
C ALA A 142 10.59 4.73 -7.99
N TYR A 143 9.99 4.84 -6.81
CA TYR A 143 9.29 6.05 -6.38
C TYR A 143 10.22 7.20 -6.01
N PHE A 144 11.51 6.92 -5.75
CA PHE A 144 12.54 7.91 -5.42
C PHE A 144 13.46 8.22 -6.58
N GLU A 145 13.43 7.40 -7.63
CA GLU A 145 14.28 7.54 -8.79
C GLU A 145 13.47 8.06 -9.97
N LYS A 146 14.15 8.77 -10.86
CA LYS A 146 13.56 9.20 -12.12
C LYS A 146 13.41 7.98 -13.03
N TYR A 147 12.27 7.32 -12.95
CA TYR A 147 11.94 6.16 -13.75
C TYR A 147 11.39 6.59 -15.11
N THR A 148 12.02 6.12 -16.18
CA THR A 148 11.70 6.50 -17.56
C THR A 148 11.05 5.38 -18.37
N ASP A 149 10.34 4.47 -17.72
CA ASP A 149 9.53 3.49 -18.44
C ASP A 149 8.42 4.22 -19.19
N ASP A 150 8.29 3.93 -20.46
CA ASP A 150 7.38 4.64 -21.39
C ASP A 150 5.90 4.60 -20.96
N GLY A 151 5.54 3.68 -20.04
CA GLY A 151 4.17 3.52 -19.57
C GLY A 151 3.80 4.33 -18.32
N TRP A 152 4.76 4.76 -17.50
CA TRP A 152 4.44 5.29 -16.18
C TRP A 152 4.94 6.72 -15.90
N GLY A 153 5.90 7.23 -16.69
CA GLY A 153 6.52 8.53 -16.48
C GLY A 153 7.33 8.64 -15.18
N ILE A 154 7.57 9.85 -14.75
CA ILE A 154 8.24 10.14 -13.48
C ILE A 154 7.29 9.84 -12.31
N SER A 155 7.84 9.41 -11.17
CA SER A 155 7.06 9.24 -9.94
C SER A 155 6.27 10.51 -9.60
N PRO A 156 4.98 10.40 -9.23
CA PRO A 156 4.16 11.57 -8.90
C PRO A 156 4.62 12.26 -7.62
N PHE A 157 5.47 11.60 -6.84
CA PHE A 157 6.05 12.15 -5.62
C PHE A 157 7.39 12.85 -5.84
N LEU A 158 7.93 12.83 -7.08
CA LEU A 158 9.19 13.50 -7.40
C LEU A 158 8.96 14.93 -7.88
N PHE A 159 9.55 15.87 -7.17
CA PHE A 159 9.48 17.29 -7.48
C PHE A 159 10.88 17.86 -7.63
N PRO A 160 11.09 18.76 -8.60
CA PRO A 160 12.37 19.45 -8.75
C PRO A 160 12.60 20.41 -7.57
N GLU A 161 13.85 20.50 -7.12
CA GLU A 161 14.20 21.45 -6.06
C GLU A 161 13.97 22.89 -6.52
N GLY A 162 13.54 23.73 -5.57
CA GLY A 162 13.32 25.15 -5.80
C GLY A 162 11.95 25.53 -6.38
N PHE A 163 11.03 24.55 -6.56
CA PHE A 163 9.67 24.81 -7.03
C PHE A 163 8.63 24.25 -6.06
N ASP A 164 7.50 24.94 -5.96
CA ASP A 164 6.36 24.47 -5.17
C ASP A 164 5.57 23.38 -5.90
N GLY A 165 4.74 22.65 -5.18
CA GLY A 165 3.91 21.58 -5.75
C GLY A 165 3.02 22.10 -6.88
N LYS A 166 2.41 23.25 -6.73
CA LYS A 166 1.53 23.87 -7.75
C LYS A 166 2.28 24.38 -8.98
N GLU A 167 3.55 24.74 -8.83
CA GLU A 167 4.37 25.23 -9.93
C GLU A 167 4.85 24.09 -10.85
N TYR A 168 5.07 22.88 -10.29
CA TYR A 168 5.57 21.76 -11.10
C TYR A 168 4.42 21.03 -11.77
N TYR A 169 4.41 21.04 -13.09
CA TYR A 169 3.36 20.39 -13.88
C TYR A 169 3.58 18.88 -14.01
N GLY A 170 4.80 18.45 -14.28
CA GLY A 170 5.14 17.05 -14.53
C GLY A 170 6.12 16.86 -15.68
N ASP A 171 6.16 15.65 -16.23
CA ASP A 171 6.97 15.31 -17.39
C ASP A 171 6.23 15.57 -18.69
N LYS A 172 6.86 16.29 -19.64
CA LYS A 172 6.27 16.68 -20.92
C LYS A 172 5.98 15.50 -21.83
N LYS A 173 6.92 14.53 -21.89
CA LYS A 173 6.76 13.34 -22.74
C LYS A 173 5.55 12.52 -22.30
N PHE A 174 5.38 12.34 -21.00
CA PHE A 174 4.22 11.66 -20.44
C PHE A 174 2.92 12.43 -20.74
N TYR A 175 2.94 13.74 -20.59
CA TYR A 175 1.80 14.60 -20.90
C TYR A 175 1.41 14.56 -22.37
N GLU A 176 2.37 14.68 -23.31
CA GLU A 176 2.13 14.60 -24.74
C GLU A 176 1.64 13.22 -25.16
N TYR A 177 2.16 12.17 -24.57
CA TYR A 177 1.66 10.82 -24.78
C TYR A 177 0.20 10.71 -24.36
N MET A 178 -0.16 11.26 -23.22
CA MET A 178 -1.53 11.30 -22.70
C MET A 178 -2.49 12.06 -23.62
N LEU A 179 -2.07 13.20 -24.17
CA LEU A 179 -2.90 14.00 -25.07
C LEU A 179 -3.06 13.37 -26.46
N ASN A 180 -2.02 12.75 -26.99
CA ASN A 180 -1.96 12.29 -28.37
C ASN A 180 -2.60 10.93 -28.62
N THR A 181 -2.72 10.10 -27.59
CA THR A 181 -3.17 8.71 -27.79
C THR A 181 -4.68 8.57 -27.87
N ASN A 182 -5.44 9.63 -27.56
CA ASN A 182 -6.90 9.58 -27.46
C ASN A 182 -7.42 8.35 -26.70
N THR A 183 -6.53 7.71 -25.95
CA THR A 183 -6.81 6.57 -25.11
C THR A 183 -7.50 7.13 -23.90
N ASP A 184 -8.59 6.53 -23.51
CA ASP A 184 -9.27 6.85 -22.26
C ASP A 184 -8.34 6.51 -21.10
N TYR A 185 -7.52 7.47 -20.70
CA TYR A 185 -6.65 7.37 -19.52
C TYR A 185 -7.39 7.67 -18.22
N SER A 186 -8.72 7.65 -18.24
CA SER A 186 -9.52 7.63 -17.02
C SER A 186 -9.02 6.53 -16.07
N HIS A 187 -8.51 5.44 -16.63
CA HIS A 187 -7.86 4.37 -15.88
C HIS A 187 -6.49 4.72 -15.27
N ILE A 188 -5.87 5.84 -15.66
CA ILE A 188 -4.66 6.35 -14.99
C ILE A 188 -5.04 7.40 -13.92
N GLY A 189 -6.32 7.76 -13.83
CA GLY A 189 -6.85 8.67 -12.80
C GLY A 189 -6.42 10.13 -12.94
N THR A 190 -5.62 10.46 -13.94
CA THR A 190 -5.25 11.84 -14.19
C THR A 190 -6.22 12.46 -15.19
N SER A 191 -7.13 13.28 -14.69
CA SER A 191 -7.64 14.35 -15.54
C SER A 191 -6.42 15.22 -15.93
N VAL A 192 -5.98 15.11 -17.17
CA VAL A 192 -4.90 15.94 -17.69
C VAL A 192 -5.42 17.37 -17.78
N THR A 193 -5.21 18.14 -16.72
CA THR A 193 -5.50 19.56 -16.75
C THR A 193 -4.47 20.23 -17.65
N PRO A 194 -4.87 21.13 -18.57
CA PRO A 194 -3.92 21.88 -19.37
C PRO A 194 -2.87 22.59 -18.52
N ILE A 195 -1.62 22.60 -19.01
CA ILE A 195 -0.57 23.40 -18.35
C ILE A 195 -0.99 24.87 -18.29
N GLN A 196 -0.78 25.51 -17.16
CA GLN A 196 -1.12 26.90 -16.93
C GLN A 196 0.12 27.79 -17.00
N ASP A 197 -0.09 29.07 -17.31
CA ASP A 197 0.98 30.07 -17.30
C ASP A 197 1.71 30.11 -15.97
N GLY A 198 3.03 30.12 -16.00
CA GLY A 198 3.90 30.10 -14.83
C GLY A 198 4.30 28.72 -14.36
N MET A 199 3.65 27.64 -14.80
CA MET A 199 4.03 26.29 -14.45
C MET A 199 5.34 25.84 -15.09
N VAL A 200 6.04 24.93 -14.42
CA VAL A 200 7.31 24.35 -14.88
C VAL A 200 7.07 22.90 -15.30
N ILE A 201 7.57 22.55 -16.47
CA ILE A 201 7.49 21.21 -17.03
C ILE A 201 8.91 20.64 -17.27
N CYS A 202 9.09 19.35 -17.00
CA CYS A 202 10.32 18.64 -17.32
C CYS A 202 10.25 18.04 -18.73
N ASP A 203 11.29 18.29 -19.55
CA ASP A 203 11.45 17.69 -20.88
C ASP A 203 12.91 17.30 -21.08
N ASN A 204 13.20 15.99 -21.22
CA ASN A 204 14.55 15.45 -21.46
C ASN A 204 15.60 16.03 -20.50
N ASP A 205 15.39 15.90 -19.19
CA ASP A 205 16.28 16.39 -18.13
C ASP A 205 16.48 17.92 -18.09
N LYS A 206 15.55 18.65 -18.70
CA LYS A 206 15.52 20.12 -18.66
C LYS A 206 14.21 20.61 -18.11
N LEU A 207 14.25 21.68 -17.35
CA LEU A 207 13.04 22.36 -16.90
C LEU A 207 12.77 23.57 -17.78
N TYR A 208 11.50 23.72 -18.13
CA TYR A 208 10.99 24.84 -18.89
C TYR A 208 9.80 25.45 -18.17
N ARG A 209 9.74 26.79 -18.14
CA ARG A 209 8.57 27.52 -17.66
C ARG A 209 7.63 27.80 -18.82
N TYR A 210 6.38 27.42 -18.65
CA TYR A 210 5.35 27.67 -19.66
C TYR A 210 4.76 29.07 -19.50
N SER A 211 4.66 29.81 -20.60
CA SER A 211 4.02 31.11 -20.66
C SER A 211 3.40 31.34 -22.02
N LYS A 212 2.07 31.42 -22.11
CA LYS A 212 1.30 31.73 -23.32
C LYS A 212 1.72 30.95 -24.58
N GLY A 213 1.98 29.65 -24.41
CA GLY A 213 2.40 28.78 -25.54
C GLY A 213 3.92 28.71 -25.77
N ILE A 214 4.71 29.42 -24.96
CA ILE A 214 6.18 29.45 -25.06
C ILE A 214 6.75 28.67 -23.89
N TYR A 215 7.85 27.95 -24.13
CA TYR A 215 8.60 27.19 -23.13
C TYR A 215 9.96 27.85 -22.91
N ASP A 216 10.06 28.65 -21.88
CA ASP A 216 11.30 29.33 -21.51
C ASP A 216 12.19 28.39 -20.70
N PHE A 217 13.45 28.23 -21.13
CA PHE A 217 14.43 27.40 -20.44
C PHE A 217 14.70 27.90 -19.02
N VAL A 218 14.71 27.00 -18.06
CA VAL A 218 14.98 27.28 -16.65
C VAL A 218 16.33 26.70 -16.22
N CYS A 219 16.51 25.37 -16.33
CA CYS A 219 17.78 24.71 -15.99
C CYS A 219 17.89 23.33 -16.64
N GLU A 220 19.13 22.80 -16.70
CA GLU A 220 19.44 21.42 -17.06
C GLU A 220 19.70 20.56 -15.81
N ASN A 221 19.46 19.26 -15.94
CA ASN A 221 19.72 18.27 -14.91
C ASN A 221 19.13 18.65 -13.54
N PRO A 222 17.84 18.92 -13.44
CA PRO A 222 17.21 19.29 -12.19
C PRO A 222 17.35 18.13 -11.18
N VAL A 223 17.60 18.49 -9.92
CA VAL A 223 17.59 17.54 -8.83
C VAL A 223 16.14 17.31 -8.40
N PHE A 224 15.70 16.06 -8.48
CA PHE A 224 14.37 15.67 -8.01
C PHE A 224 14.45 15.08 -6.61
N LYS A 225 13.47 15.40 -5.78
CA LYS A 225 13.30 14.82 -4.46
C LYS A 225 11.89 14.30 -4.26
N PHE A 226 11.79 13.20 -3.53
CA PHE A 226 10.50 12.71 -3.05
C PHE A 226 9.92 13.73 -2.06
N ASP A 227 8.74 14.26 -2.38
CA ASP A 227 8.06 15.25 -1.54
C ASP A 227 6.56 14.99 -1.52
N PHE A 228 6.12 14.36 -0.44
CA PHE A 228 4.72 14.02 -0.25
C PHE A 228 3.83 15.26 -0.06
N SER A 229 4.36 16.32 0.55
CA SER A 229 3.61 17.56 0.75
C SER A 229 3.30 18.23 -0.59
N LYS A 230 4.30 18.29 -1.48
CA LYS A 230 4.11 18.84 -2.83
C LYS A 230 3.16 18.01 -3.68
N TYR A 231 3.17 16.68 -3.51
CA TYR A 231 2.20 15.80 -4.16
C TYR A 231 0.77 16.13 -3.73
N MET A 232 0.51 16.24 -2.44
CA MET A 232 -0.80 16.60 -1.93
C MET A 232 -1.25 17.99 -2.41
N GLU A 233 -0.34 18.95 -2.42
CA GLU A 233 -0.59 20.30 -2.89
C GLU A 233 -0.87 20.35 -4.39
N ARG A 234 -0.04 19.69 -5.19
CA ARG A 234 -0.13 19.67 -6.66
C ARG A 234 -1.47 19.18 -7.15
N TYR A 235 -1.97 18.13 -6.54
CA TYR A 235 -3.19 17.47 -6.97
C TYR A 235 -4.42 17.84 -6.12
N SER A 236 -4.26 18.78 -5.17
CA SER A 236 -5.33 19.25 -4.27
C SER A 236 -6.08 18.08 -3.62
N MET A 237 -5.35 17.07 -3.19
CA MET A 237 -5.93 15.85 -2.63
C MET A 237 -6.42 16.06 -1.20
N PRO A 238 -7.52 15.41 -0.81
CA PRO A 238 -7.90 15.33 0.60
C PRO A 238 -6.76 14.69 1.41
N THR A 239 -6.57 15.20 2.62
CA THR A 239 -5.60 14.58 3.55
C THR A 239 -5.98 13.13 3.81
N PRO A 240 -5.09 12.14 3.58
CA PRO A 240 -5.37 10.76 3.93
C PRO A 240 -5.49 10.60 5.44
N ASP A 241 -6.35 9.72 5.91
CA ASP A 241 -6.41 9.26 7.29
C ASP A 241 -5.60 7.97 7.45
N ILE A 242 -5.57 7.18 6.38
CA ILE A 242 -4.85 5.91 6.31
C ILE A 242 -3.99 5.89 5.05
N VAL A 243 -2.74 5.46 5.21
CA VAL A 243 -1.84 5.15 4.08
C VAL A 243 -1.50 3.67 4.10
N SER A 244 -1.86 2.96 3.03
CA SER A 244 -1.49 1.56 2.82
C SER A 244 -0.32 1.48 1.88
N ILE A 245 0.75 0.77 2.27
CA ILE A 245 1.96 0.60 1.47
C ILE A 245 2.16 -0.88 1.21
N LEU A 246 2.24 -1.28 -0.08
CA LEU A 246 2.38 -2.66 -0.51
C LEU A 246 3.49 -2.80 -1.54
N PHE A 247 4.65 -3.29 -1.11
CA PHE A 247 5.82 -3.57 -1.94
C PHE A 247 6.48 -4.90 -1.52
N GLY A 248 7.52 -5.31 -2.24
CA GLY A 248 8.36 -6.46 -1.94
C GLY A 248 8.33 -7.52 -3.03
N ALA A 249 7.26 -7.60 -3.83
CA ALA A 249 7.18 -8.60 -4.89
C ALA A 249 8.26 -8.38 -5.95
N ASN A 250 8.41 -7.17 -6.47
CA ASN A 250 9.38 -6.86 -7.52
C ASN A 250 10.82 -6.80 -7.01
N GLU A 251 11.04 -6.40 -5.77
CA GLU A 251 12.36 -6.38 -5.14
C GLU A 251 12.96 -7.77 -5.02
N PHE A 252 12.13 -8.75 -4.62
CA PHE A 252 12.64 -10.08 -4.23
C PHE A 252 12.37 -11.18 -5.27
N GLN A 253 11.57 -10.93 -6.31
CA GLN A 253 11.20 -11.93 -7.31
C GLN A 253 12.40 -12.49 -8.08
N ILE A 254 13.39 -11.65 -8.37
CA ILE A 254 14.59 -12.01 -9.14
C ILE A 254 15.88 -11.98 -8.31
N CYS A 255 15.76 -11.73 -7.01
CA CYS A 255 16.88 -11.61 -6.10
C CYS A 255 17.49 -12.99 -5.83
N SER A 256 18.79 -13.14 -6.04
CA SER A 256 19.51 -14.36 -5.64
C SER A 256 19.67 -14.41 -4.12
N TYR A 257 19.83 -15.63 -3.59
CA TYR A 257 20.03 -15.81 -2.15
C TYR A 257 21.26 -15.02 -1.60
N SER A 258 22.31 -14.89 -2.40
CA SER A 258 23.52 -14.12 -2.02
C SER A 258 23.34 -12.61 -2.00
N GLU A 259 22.32 -12.10 -2.70
CA GLU A 259 22.00 -10.66 -2.79
C GLU A 259 20.90 -10.23 -1.83
N PHE A 260 20.17 -11.20 -1.26
CA PHE A 260 18.97 -10.97 -0.49
C PHE A 260 19.15 -9.96 0.65
N ASP A 261 20.20 -10.10 1.47
CA ASP A 261 20.44 -9.18 2.59
C ASP A 261 20.70 -7.75 2.12
N ASN A 262 21.38 -7.57 1.00
CA ASN A 262 21.65 -6.26 0.42
C ASN A 262 20.36 -5.62 -0.12
N GLU A 263 19.57 -6.38 -0.87
CA GLU A 263 18.28 -5.89 -1.40
C GLU A 263 17.26 -5.63 -0.27
N LEU A 264 17.25 -6.45 0.78
CA LEU A 264 16.42 -6.22 1.95
C LEU A 264 16.80 -4.91 2.66
N ASN A 265 18.10 -4.63 2.83
CA ASN A 265 18.56 -3.39 3.45
C ASN A 265 18.17 -2.15 2.62
N LYS A 266 18.32 -2.22 1.30
CA LYS A 266 17.90 -1.15 0.38
C LYS A 266 16.38 -0.92 0.47
N PHE A 267 15.62 -2.01 0.44
CA PHE A 267 14.17 -1.96 0.56
C PHE A 267 13.72 -1.30 1.87
N ILE A 268 14.29 -1.73 3.00
CA ILE A 268 14.00 -1.16 4.32
C ILE A 268 14.34 0.34 4.35
N CYS A 269 15.49 0.74 3.79
CA CYS A 269 15.89 2.14 3.73
C CYS A 269 14.88 2.98 2.94
N ASN A 270 14.50 2.55 1.73
CA ASN A 270 13.55 3.27 0.89
C ASN A 270 12.16 3.33 1.53
N LEU A 271 11.72 2.23 2.13
CA LEU A 271 10.44 2.19 2.84
C LEU A 271 10.40 3.17 4.01
N ASN A 272 11.46 3.21 4.81
CA ASN A 272 11.57 4.16 5.92
C ASN A 272 11.57 5.60 5.42
N ASN A 273 12.31 5.92 4.36
CA ASN A 273 12.32 7.25 3.75
C ASN A 273 10.91 7.66 3.27
N MET A 274 10.15 6.74 2.69
CA MET A 274 8.77 6.99 2.26
C MET A 274 7.87 7.27 3.48
N ILE A 275 7.93 6.43 4.49
CA ILE A 275 7.15 6.57 5.73
C ILE A 275 7.48 7.90 6.42
N GLU A 276 8.77 8.25 6.53
CA GLU A 276 9.20 9.51 7.14
C GLU A 276 8.70 10.74 6.37
N ALA A 277 8.76 10.71 5.03
CA ALA A 277 8.26 11.80 4.21
C ALA A 277 6.74 11.99 4.36
N ILE A 278 5.99 10.89 4.46
CA ILE A 278 4.54 10.91 4.70
C ILE A 278 4.25 11.42 6.12
N HIS A 279 4.94 10.93 7.13
CA HIS A 279 4.80 11.38 8.52
C HIS A 279 5.13 12.87 8.70
N LYS A 280 6.10 13.37 7.96
CA LYS A 280 6.45 14.79 7.98
C LYS A 280 5.29 15.68 7.54
N TYR A 281 4.46 15.22 6.63
CA TYR A 281 3.27 15.93 6.18
C TYR A 281 2.17 15.95 7.27
N ASN A 282 1.91 14.81 7.92
CA ASN A 282 0.97 14.73 9.05
C ASN A 282 1.33 13.56 9.98
N HIS A 283 1.53 13.84 11.26
CA HIS A 283 1.93 12.84 12.27
C HIS A 283 0.80 11.91 12.74
N ASN A 284 -0.44 12.17 12.35
CA ASN A 284 -1.63 11.46 12.85
C ASN A 284 -2.10 10.31 11.93
N TYR A 285 -1.30 9.91 10.95
CA TYR A 285 -1.68 8.81 10.06
C TYR A 285 -1.63 7.45 10.73
N LEU A 286 -2.61 6.62 10.41
CA LEU A 286 -2.51 5.18 10.60
C LEU A 286 -1.83 4.56 9.37
N PHE A 287 -0.66 3.96 9.54
CA PHE A 287 -0.01 3.17 8.50
C PHE A 287 -0.49 1.74 8.54
N LEU A 288 -0.99 1.25 7.40
CA LEU A 288 -1.20 -0.18 7.14
C LEU A 288 -0.06 -0.66 6.24
N TYR A 289 0.92 -1.34 6.83
CA TYR A 289 1.95 -2.01 6.07
C TYR A 289 1.47 -3.42 5.71
N VAL A 290 1.20 -3.65 4.42
CA VAL A 290 0.87 -4.98 3.92
C VAL A 290 2.12 -5.55 3.27
N GLN A 291 2.79 -6.46 3.95
CA GLN A 291 3.97 -7.14 3.40
C GLN A 291 3.54 -8.43 2.71
N THR A 292 3.77 -8.51 1.41
CA THR A 292 3.70 -9.77 0.68
C THR A 292 5.12 -10.33 0.56
N ILE A 293 5.53 -11.18 1.50
CA ILE A 293 6.76 -11.96 1.34
C ILE A 293 6.36 -13.26 0.64
N PHE A 294 6.64 -13.37 -0.65
CA PHE A 294 6.68 -14.65 -1.34
C PHE A 294 8.02 -15.31 -1.02
N LEU A 295 8.04 -16.19 -0.03
CA LEU A 295 9.11 -17.16 0.12
C LEU A 295 8.72 -18.33 -0.77
N SER A 296 9.33 -18.44 -1.95
CA SER A 296 9.29 -19.61 -2.83
C SER A 296 10.10 -20.75 -2.23
#